data_d067d97a8b7ec84fc578a0edd09a01b6
#
_entry.id   d067d97a8b7ec84fc578a0edd09a01b6
#
_cell.length_a   1.000
_cell.length_b   1.000
_cell.length_c   1.000
_cell.angle_alpha   90.00
_cell.angle_beta   90.00
_cell.angle_gamma   90.00
#
_symmetry.space_group_name_H-M   'P 1'
#
loop_
_entity.id
_entity.type
_entity.pdbx_description
1 polymer ?
#
loop_
_entity_poly.entity_id
_entity_poly.type
_entity_poly.pdbx_seq_one_letter_code
_entity_poly.pdbx_strand_id
1 'polypeptide(L)' 'MKIQLLSFAALKDFFPPKQELTIDGIQTVLDLKKHLQNQKPEASHLIKVSRISINQIIANDSDSITEGSTVAILPPSSGG' A
#
# COMPACT_ATOMS: atom_id res chain seq x y z
N MET A 1 13.22 -0.90 -7.59
CA MET A 1 12.61 0.39 -7.18
C MET A 1 12.46 0.41 -5.67
N LYS A 2 12.80 1.51 -5.06
CA LYS A 2 12.62 1.70 -3.61
C LYS A 2 11.51 2.71 -3.35
N ILE A 3 10.65 2.39 -2.38
CA ILE A 3 9.60 3.30 -1.93
C ILE A 3 9.54 3.30 -0.41
N GLN A 4 8.94 4.34 0.15
CA GLN A 4 8.56 4.37 1.57
C GLN A 4 7.10 3.93 1.65
N LEU A 5 6.82 2.92 2.46
CA LEU A 5 5.44 2.46 2.68
C LEU A 5 4.97 2.87 4.06
N LEU A 6 3.84 3.57 4.11
CA LEU A 6 3.19 3.94 5.36
C LEU A 6 1.91 3.13 5.51
N SER A 7 1.74 2.49 6.66
CA SER A 7 0.55 1.69 6.97
C SER A 7 -0.20 2.33 8.13
N PHE A 8 -1.52 2.44 8.00
CA PHE A 8 -2.36 3.13 8.95
C PHE A 8 -3.44 2.21 9.51
N ALA A 9 -3.96 2.61 10.68
CA ALA A 9 -5.11 1.95 11.33
C ALA A 9 -4.87 0.44 11.47
N ALA A 10 -5.85 -0.37 11.09
CA ALA A 10 -5.79 -1.82 11.26
C ALA A 10 -4.64 -2.47 10.46
N LEU A 11 -4.13 -1.82 9.42
CA LEU A 11 -3.00 -2.38 8.66
C LEU A 11 -1.71 -2.40 9.47
N LYS A 12 -1.61 -1.62 10.54
CA LYS A 12 -0.44 -1.68 11.42
C LYS A 12 -0.31 -3.00 12.18
N ASP A 13 -1.38 -3.78 12.23
CA ASP A 13 -1.33 -5.12 12.81
C ASP A 13 -0.57 -6.11 11.93
N PHE A 14 -0.42 -5.79 10.65
CA PHE A 14 0.21 -6.68 9.66
C PHE A 14 1.52 -6.14 9.13
N PHE A 15 1.69 -4.83 9.10
CA PHE A 15 2.87 -4.17 8.54
C PHE A 15 3.37 -3.09 9.49
N PRO A 16 4.68 -2.81 9.49
CA PRO A 16 5.20 -1.68 10.28
C PRO A 16 4.52 -0.37 9.85
N PRO A 17 4.35 0.59 10.78
CA PRO A 17 3.76 1.89 10.42
C PRO A 17 4.51 2.60 9.31
N LYS A 18 5.83 2.37 9.23
CA LYS A 18 6.69 2.96 8.21
C LYS A 18 7.79 1.97 7.88
N GLN A 19 7.99 1.74 6.59
CA GLN A 19 9.09 0.87 6.15
C GLN A 19 9.54 1.26 4.75
N GLU A 20 10.81 0.98 4.47
CA GLU A 20 11.33 1.08 3.12
C GLU A 20 11.15 -0.27 2.44
N LEU A 21 10.61 -0.26 1.23
CA LEU A 21 10.45 -1.46 0.43
C LEU A 21 11.28 -1.34 -0.83
N THR A 22 12.00 -2.43 -1.14
CA THR A 22 12.61 -2.62 -2.44
C THR A 22 11.70 -3.58 -3.21
N ILE A 23 11.15 -3.11 -4.32
CA ILE A 23 10.18 -3.88 -5.11
C ILE A 23 10.64 -3.96 -6.56
N ASP A 24 10.55 -5.17 -7.13
CA ASP A 24 10.88 -5.42 -8.54
C ASP A 24 9.63 -5.93 -9.25
N GLY A 25 9.47 -5.52 -10.51
CA GLY A 25 8.33 -5.97 -11.31
C GLY A 25 7.01 -5.34 -10.90
N ILE A 26 7.02 -4.36 -10.01
CA ILE A 26 5.84 -3.65 -9.56
C ILE A 26 5.85 -2.27 -10.20
N GLN A 27 4.81 -1.95 -10.95
CA GLN A 27 4.73 -0.68 -11.68
C GLN A 27 3.54 0.16 -11.25
N THR A 28 2.42 -0.48 -10.89
CA THR A 28 1.18 0.22 -10.59
C THR A 28 0.74 -0.02 -9.14
N VAL A 29 -0.22 0.80 -8.71
CA VAL A 29 -0.87 0.64 -7.39
C VAL A 29 -1.45 -0.76 -7.25
N LEU A 30 -2.11 -1.27 -8.29
CA LEU A 30 -2.68 -2.62 -8.24
C LEU A 30 -1.60 -3.68 -8.04
N ASP A 31 -0.47 -3.54 -8.72
CA ASP A 31 0.66 -4.47 -8.56
C ASP A 31 1.14 -4.47 -7.12
N LEU A 32 1.25 -3.30 -6.50
CA LEU A 32 1.68 -3.18 -5.10
C LEU A 32 0.67 -3.84 -4.16
N LYS A 33 -0.62 -3.61 -4.38
CA LYS A 33 -1.66 -4.26 -3.56
C LYS A 33 -1.55 -5.77 -3.64
N LYS A 34 -1.37 -6.32 -4.84
CA LYS A 34 -1.21 -7.77 -5.01
C LYS A 34 0.03 -8.30 -4.32
N HIS A 35 1.12 -7.57 -4.39
CA HIS A 35 2.36 -7.93 -3.70
C HIS A 35 2.14 -8.03 -2.19
N LEU A 36 1.50 -7.02 -1.61
CA LEU A 36 1.22 -6.99 -0.17
C LEU A 36 0.23 -8.07 0.24
N GLN A 37 -0.78 -8.35 -0.59
CA GLN A 37 -1.72 -9.43 -0.34
C GLN A 37 -1.04 -10.79 -0.32
N ASN A 38 -0.04 -10.98 -1.18
CA ASN A 38 0.74 -12.22 -1.20
C ASN A 38 1.61 -12.36 0.06
N GLN A 39 2.13 -11.25 0.57
CA GLN A 39 2.95 -11.27 1.79
C GLN A 39 2.11 -11.54 3.04
N LYS A 40 0.91 -11.00 3.09
CA LYS A 40 0.00 -11.13 4.24
C LYS A 40 -1.40 -11.50 3.76
N PRO A 41 -1.62 -12.78 3.42
CA PRO A 41 -2.93 -13.22 2.94
C PRO A 41 -4.07 -12.92 3.92
N GLU A 42 -3.79 -12.94 5.23
CA GLU A 42 -4.79 -12.62 6.24
C GLU A 42 -5.28 -11.17 6.18
N ALA A 43 -4.50 -10.28 5.58
CA ALA A 43 -4.87 -8.88 5.38
C ALA A 43 -5.40 -8.61 3.97
N SER A 44 -5.55 -9.64 3.14
CA SER A 44 -5.86 -9.48 1.72
C SER A 44 -7.10 -8.65 1.45
N HIS A 45 -8.20 -8.94 2.17
CA HIS A 45 -9.44 -8.19 1.98
C HIS A 45 -9.28 -6.73 2.39
N LEU A 46 -8.62 -6.49 3.52
CA LEU A 46 -8.41 -5.13 4.00
C LEU A 46 -7.56 -4.32 3.01
N ILE A 47 -6.52 -4.94 2.47
CA ILE A 47 -5.70 -4.29 1.45
C ILE A 47 -6.53 -3.97 0.20
N LYS A 48 -7.36 -4.93 -0.22
CA LYS A 48 -8.18 -4.75 -1.41
C LYS A 48 -9.11 -3.54 -1.31
N VAL A 49 -9.71 -3.32 -0.15
CA VAL A 49 -10.67 -2.22 0.04
C VAL A 49 -10.00 -0.92 0.51
N SER A 50 -8.70 -0.94 0.72
CA SER A 50 -7.96 0.25 1.12
C SER A 50 -7.68 1.17 -0.06
N ARG A 51 -7.55 2.44 0.22
CA ARG A 51 -7.08 3.42 -0.76
C ARG A 51 -5.58 3.55 -0.67
N ILE A 52 -4.96 3.92 -1.77
CA ILE A 52 -3.52 4.17 -1.84
C ILE A 52 -3.32 5.64 -2.18
N SER A 53 -2.42 6.29 -1.47
CA SER A 53 -1.93 7.61 -1.88
C SER A 53 -0.46 7.49 -2.27
N ILE A 54 -0.07 8.30 -3.24
CA ILE A 54 1.32 8.43 -3.68
C ILE A 54 1.70 9.88 -3.47
N ASN A 55 2.69 10.11 -2.61
CA ASN A 55 3.13 11.46 -2.25
C ASN A 55 1.94 12.33 -1.84
N GLN A 56 1.06 11.77 -1.00
CA GLN A 56 -0.11 12.44 -0.40
C GLN A 56 -1.25 12.72 -1.39
N ILE A 57 -1.22 12.13 -2.58
CA ILE A 57 -2.30 12.26 -3.56
C ILE A 57 -2.94 10.88 -3.75
N ILE A 58 -4.26 10.80 -3.59
CA ILE A 58 -4.99 9.55 -3.77
C ILE A 58 -4.81 9.06 -5.21
N ALA A 59 -4.46 7.81 -5.34
CA ALA A 59 -4.16 7.20 -6.62
C ALA A 59 -5.15 6.08 -6.95
N ASN A 60 -5.35 5.86 -8.25
CA ASN A 60 -6.14 4.75 -8.75
C ASN A 60 -5.27 3.51 -8.93
N ASP A 61 -5.90 2.34 -9.05
CA ASP A 61 -5.18 1.08 -9.22
C ASP A 61 -4.26 1.09 -10.46
N SER A 62 -4.63 1.82 -11.50
CA SER A 62 -3.84 1.89 -12.73
C SER A 62 -2.71 2.92 -12.69
N ASP A 63 -2.64 3.73 -11.65
CA ASP A 63 -1.61 4.76 -11.56
C ASP A 63 -0.23 4.14 -11.31
N SER A 64 0.78 4.74 -11.90
CA SER A 64 2.16 4.27 -11.77
C SER A 64 2.80 4.74 -10.47
N ILE A 65 3.61 3.86 -9.90
CA ILE A 65 4.43 4.19 -8.74
C ILE A 65 5.84 4.51 -9.24
N THR A 66 6.41 5.60 -8.74
CA THR A 66 7.75 6.04 -9.14
C THR A 66 8.77 5.80 -8.05
N GLU A 67 10.04 5.72 -8.47
CA GLU A 67 11.17 5.55 -7.56
C GLU A 67 11.18 6.63 -6.48
N GLY A 68 11.37 6.21 -5.23
CA GLY A 68 11.49 7.13 -4.11
C GLY A 68 10.17 7.69 -3.58
N SER A 69 9.04 7.24 -4.12
CA SER A 69 7.73 7.71 -3.67
C SER A 69 7.45 7.32 -2.23
N THR A 70 6.66 8.14 -1.55
CA THR A 70 6.03 7.79 -0.28
C THR A 70 4.62 7.31 -0.57
N VAL A 71 4.38 6.03 -0.31
CA VAL A 71 3.10 5.38 -0.60
C VAL A 71 2.41 5.06 0.72
N ALA A 72 1.17 5.49 0.86
CA ALA A 72 0.39 5.22 2.07
C ALA A 72 -0.79 4.32 1.75
N ILE A 73 -1.04 3.34 2.63
CA ILE A 73 -2.23 2.49 2.55
C ILE A 73 -3.22 2.99 3.58
N LEU A 74 -4.40 3.37 3.11
CA LEU A 74 -5.43 4.01 3.90
C LEU A 74 -6.65 3.10 3.94
N PRO A 75 -6.80 2.25 4.98
CA PRO A 75 -7.96 1.39 5.08
C PRO A 75 -9.22 2.22 5.32
N PRO A 76 -10.39 1.68 4.99
CA PRO A 76 -11.64 2.39 5.22
C PRO A 76 -11.85 2.61 6.72
N SER A 77 -12.54 3.69 7.07
CA SER A 77 -12.87 3.96 8.44
C SER A 77 -13.81 2.89 8.98
N SER A 78 -13.39 2.20 10.05
CA SER A 78 -14.18 1.13 10.64
C SER A 78 -15.27 1.64 11.56
N GLY A 79 -15.19 2.89 11.96
CA GLY A 79 -16.16 3.49 12.86
C GLY A 79 -17.19 4.32 12.16
N GLY A 80 -17.04 4.40 10.85
CA GLY A 80 -17.88 5.28 10.05
C GLY A 80 -19.18 4.71 9.77
#